data_2278bf0728aa3a2d529abb764284799c
#
_entry.id   2278bf0728aa3a2d529abb764284799c
#
_cell.length_a   1.000
_cell.length_b   1.000
_cell.length_c   1.000
_cell.angle_alpha   90.00
_cell.angle_beta   90.00
_cell.angle_gamma   90.00
#
_symmetry.space_group_name_H-M   'P 1'
#
loop_
_entity.id
_entity.type
_entity.pdbx_description
1 polymer ?
#
loop_
_entity_poly.entity_id
_entity_poly.type
_entity_poly.pdbx_seq_one_letter_code
_entity_poly.pdbx_strand_id
1 'polypeptide(L)'
;MKPRPWLVPLAFGLVYVIWGSTYLAIRIAIDTIPPFLMAGTRFLAAGAVLYAVARLAGAPKPAKGEWGPASIVGLFLLLGGNGLVVFGQKTVPSGLASLIVAGVALWMALFEALRPGGRWPSLPVAIGLLGGFAGVALLIGPWGGGVDPTGAAALVGATISWALGSIYARGARLPKSAFVATAVEMMAGGAALLLLGLVTGQAADLNFAAMSTKSLVAMGYLAVFGSIVAFTAYVWLLSVRPASLVATYAYV
;
A
#
# COMPACT_ATOMS: atom_id res chain seq x y z
N MET A 1 -6.68 -1.32 -25.61
CA MET A 1 -8.07 -1.80 -25.54
C MET A 1 -8.78 -1.08 -24.41
N LYS A 2 -9.99 -0.51 -24.63
CA LYS A 2 -10.80 0.05 -23.53
C LYS A 2 -11.21 -1.09 -22.58
N PRO A 3 -11.06 -0.94 -21.26
CA PRO A 3 -11.48 -1.98 -20.33
C PRO A 3 -13.00 -2.22 -20.42
N ARG A 4 -13.44 -3.45 -20.19
CA ARG A 4 -14.89 -3.76 -20.12
C ARG A 4 -15.52 -2.91 -19.03
N PRO A 5 -16.70 -2.28 -19.25
CA PRO A 5 -17.30 -1.28 -18.35
C PRO A 5 -17.45 -1.76 -16.89
N TRP A 6 -17.78 -3.05 -16.69
CA TRP A 6 -18.00 -3.64 -15.36
C TRP A 6 -16.72 -3.94 -14.57
N LEU A 7 -15.54 -4.04 -15.23
CA LEU A 7 -14.29 -4.33 -14.55
C LEU A 7 -13.85 -3.19 -13.62
N VAL A 8 -14.14 -1.95 -14.00
CA VAL A 8 -13.74 -0.78 -13.20
C VAL A 8 -14.46 -0.72 -11.85
N PRO A 9 -15.82 -0.75 -11.81
CA PRO A 9 -16.52 -0.77 -10.54
C PRO A 9 -16.20 -2.02 -9.70
N LEU A 10 -16.01 -3.19 -10.33
CA LEU A 10 -15.60 -4.39 -9.62
C LEU A 10 -14.23 -4.20 -8.95
N ALA A 11 -13.24 -3.67 -9.68
CA ALA A 11 -11.90 -3.43 -9.13
C ALA A 11 -11.93 -2.42 -7.97
N PHE A 12 -12.72 -1.34 -8.06
CA PHE A 12 -12.95 -0.42 -6.95
C PHE A 12 -13.59 -1.14 -5.76
N GLY A 13 -14.65 -1.92 -5.97
CA GLY A 13 -15.30 -2.68 -4.90
C GLY A 13 -14.35 -3.63 -4.19
N LEU A 14 -13.51 -4.36 -4.94
CA LEU A 14 -12.49 -5.25 -4.37
C LEU A 14 -11.48 -4.48 -3.52
N VAL A 15 -10.97 -3.34 -4.03
CA VAL A 15 -9.99 -2.53 -3.29
C VAL A 15 -10.65 -1.95 -2.03
N TYR A 16 -11.85 -1.40 -2.11
CA TYR A 16 -12.55 -0.79 -0.99
C TYR A 16 -12.80 -1.79 0.14
N VAL A 17 -13.43 -2.93 -0.17
CA VAL A 17 -13.80 -3.93 0.83
C VAL A 17 -12.55 -4.60 1.41
N ILE A 18 -11.63 -5.01 0.56
CA ILE A 18 -10.46 -5.76 1.03
C ILE A 18 -9.51 -4.84 1.79
N TRP A 19 -9.13 -3.69 1.24
CA TRP A 19 -8.17 -2.81 1.93
C TRP A 19 -8.75 -2.12 3.14
N GLY A 20 -10.06 -1.81 3.16
CA GLY A 20 -10.73 -1.34 4.38
C GLY A 20 -10.58 -2.29 5.55
N SER A 21 -10.60 -3.61 5.30
CA SER A 21 -10.41 -4.63 6.35
C SER A 21 -8.93 -4.94 6.66
N THR A 22 -7.97 -4.53 5.81
CA THR A 22 -6.56 -4.90 6.00
C THR A 22 -5.93 -4.26 7.24
N TYR A 23 -6.37 -3.10 7.68
CA TYR A 23 -5.84 -2.46 8.89
C TYR A 23 -6.07 -3.31 10.13
N LEU A 24 -7.27 -3.88 10.26
CA LEU A 24 -7.57 -4.82 11.33
C LEU A 24 -6.76 -6.12 11.17
N ALA A 25 -6.67 -6.66 9.97
CA ALA A 25 -5.91 -7.87 9.70
C ALA A 25 -4.40 -7.67 9.97
N ILE A 26 -3.82 -6.52 9.63
CA ILE A 26 -2.43 -6.17 9.98
C ILE A 26 -2.28 -6.15 11.50
N ARG A 27 -3.17 -5.48 12.23
CA ARG A 27 -3.11 -5.40 13.69
C ARG A 27 -3.12 -6.78 14.34
N ILE A 28 -3.97 -7.70 13.86
CA ILE A 28 -4.03 -9.08 14.32
C ILE A 28 -2.76 -9.86 13.94
N ALA A 29 -2.23 -9.67 12.73
CA ALA A 29 -1.06 -10.39 12.28
C ALA A 29 0.21 -10.02 13.07
N ILE A 30 0.40 -8.72 13.36
CA ILE A 30 1.58 -8.23 14.08
C ILE A 30 1.51 -8.42 15.60
N ASP A 31 0.42 -8.98 16.12
CA ASP A 31 0.29 -9.29 17.56
C ASP A 31 1.32 -10.32 18.01
N THR A 32 1.61 -11.31 17.18
CA THR A 32 2.59 -12.36 17.47
C THR A 32 3.66 -12.55 16.40
N ILE A 33 3.60 -11.81 15.30
CA ILE A 33 4.60 -11.89 14.21
C ILE A 33 5.29 -10.53 14.07
N PRO A 34 6.64 -10.48 14.07
CA PRO A 34 7.37 -9.22 13.91
C PRO A 34 6.97 -8.48 12.63
N PRO A 35 6.65 -7.17 12.70
CA PRO A 35 5.92 -6.46 11.65
C PRO A 35 6.59 -6.46 10.28
N PHE A 36 7.89 -6.15 10.21
CA PHE A 36 8.59 -6.10 8.92
C PHE A 36 8.82 -7.50 8.34
N LEU A 37 9.05 -8.51 9.19
CA LEU A 37 9.17 -9.89 8.74
C LEU A 37 7.82 -10.41 8.22
N MET A 38 6.73 -10.13 8.92
CA MET A 38 5.37 -10.45 8.48
C MET A 38 5.07 -9.83 7.11
N ALA A 39 5.28 -8.52 6.97
CA ALA A 39 4.98 -7.81 5.74
C ALA A 39 5.92 -8.25 4.59
N GLY A 40 7.21 -8.40 4.85
CA GLY A 40 8.19 -8.81 3.87
C GLY A 40 7.95 -10.22 3.33
N THR A 41 7.74 -11.19 4.24
CA THR A 41 7.46 -12.58 3.86
C THR A 41 6.16 -12.68 3.05
N ARG A 42 5.10 -11.99 3.49
CA ARG A 42 3.82 -11.93 2.81
C ARG A 42 3.95 -11.42 1.38
N PHE A 43 4.59 -10.26 1.19
CA PHE A 43 4.70 -9.65 -0.13
C PHE A 43 5.65 -10.41 -1.04
N LEU A 44 6.78 -10.91 -0.52
CA LEU A 44 7.71 -11.70 -1.32
C LEU A 44 7.06 -13.00 -1.81
N ALA A 45 6.38 -13.72 -0.93
CA ALA A 45 5.66 -14.95 -1.28
C ALA A 45 4.53 -14.67 -2.29
N ALA A 46 3.68 -13.66 -2.01
CA ALA A 46 2.59 -13.29 -2.92
C ALA A 46 3.10 -12.85 -4.29
N GLY A 47 4.17 -12.05 -4.32
CA GLY A 47 4.81 -11.61 -5.56
C GLY A 47 5.40 -12.76 -6.37
N ALA A 48 6.09 -13.70 -5.71
CA ALA A 48 6.65 -14.88 -6.36
C ALA A 48 5.55 -15.77 -6.97
N VAL A 49 4.49 -16.04 -6.20
CA VAL A 49 3.32 -16.81 -6.69
C VAL A 49 2.67 -16.09 -7.86
N LEU A 50 2.40 -14.78 -7.73
CA LEU A 50 1.76 -14.01 -8.79
C LEU A 50 2.62 -13.96 -10.05
N TYR A 51 3.95 -13.83 -9.91
CA TYR A 51 4.88 -13.88 -11.04
C TYR A 51 4.82 -15.23 -11.75
N ALA A 52 4.91 -16.32 -11.00
CA ALA A 52 4.84 -17.67 -11.53
C ALA A 52 3.52 -17.92 -12.28
N VAL A 53 2.39 -17.59 -11.66
CA VAL A 53 1.05 -17.73 -12.26
C VAL A 53 0.92 -16.89 -13.53
N ALA A 54 1.33 -15.62 -13.51
CA ALA A 54 1.27 -14.76 -14.68
C ALA A 54 2.14 -15.29 -15.83
N ARG A 55 3.33 -15.83 -15.53
CA ARG A 55 4.24 -16.41 -16.51
C ARG A 55 3.69 -17.70 -17.12
N LEU A 56 3.12 -18.57 -16.30
CA LEU A 56 2.46 -19.81 -16.75
C LEU A 56 1.22 -19.51 -17.60
N ALA A 57 0.50 -18.42 -17.31
CA ALA A 57 -0.61 -17.92 -18.11
C ALA A 57 -0.18 -17.19 -19.41
N GLY A 58 1.11 -17.21 -19.76
CA GLY A 58 1.63 -16.65 -21.02
C GLY A 58 1.94 -15.14 -20.99
N ALA A 59 1.89 -14.46 -19.83
CA ALA A 59 2.28 -13.06 -19.76
C ALA A 59 3.77 -12.89 -20.13
N PRO A 60 4.16 -11.87 -20.90
CA PRO A 60 5.55 -11.66 -21.30
C PRO A 60 6.45 -11.35 -20.10
N LYS A 61 7.74 -11.73 -20.20
CA LYS A 61 8.75 -11.29 -19.21
C LYS A 61 8.89 -9.77 -19.25
N PRO A 62 9.15 -9.11 -18.10
CA PRO A 62 9.53 -7.71 -18.11
C PRO A 62 10.74 -7.47 -18.99
N ALA A 63 10.73 -6.42 -19.80
CA ALA A 63 11.92 -5.97 -20.50
C ALA A 63 12.98 -5.48 -19.50
N LYS A 64 14.28 -5.49 -19.88
CA LYS A 64 15.37 -5.08 -18.98
C LYS A 64 15.13 -3.69 -18.34
N GLY A 65 14.55 -2.74 -19.09
CA GLY A 65 14.24 -1.38 -18.59
C GLY A 65 12.96 -1.26 -17.78
N GLU A 66 12.22 -2.33 -17.53
CA GLU A 66 10.97 -2.31 -16.74
C GLU A 66 11.17 -2.78 -15.28
N TRP A 67 12.23 -3.55 -15.01
CA TRP A 67 12.53 -4.06 -13.67
C TRP A 67 12.82 -2.94 -12.66
N GLY A 68 13.73 -2.01 -13.02
CA GLY A 68 14.12 -0.91 -12.14
C GLY A 68 12.93 -0.04 -11.76
N PRO A 69 12.20 0.55 -12.72
CA PRO A 69 11.01 1.35 -12.42
C PRO A 69 9.96 0.61 -11.59
N ALA A 70 9.64 -0.65 -11.90
CA ALA A 70 8.70 -1.44 -11.11
C ALA A 70 9.22 -1.69 -9.68
N SER A 71 10.53 -1.95 -9.52
CA SER A 71 11.13 -2.09 -8.18
C SER A 71 11.05 -0.79 -7.38
N ILE A 72 11.29 0.37 -8.01
CA ILE A 72 11.13 1.69 -7.36
C ILE A 72 9.70 1.89 -6.89
N VAL A 73 8.69 1.57 -7.71
CA VAL A 73 7.28 1.60 -7.28
C VAL A 73 7.07 0.71 -6.06
N GLY A 74 7.57 -0.54 -6.11
CA GLY A 74 7.48 -1.48 -5.00
C GLY A 74 8.12 -0.96 -3.70
N LEU A 75 9.27 -0.29 -3.79
CA LEU A 75 9.92 0.33 -2.64
C LEU A 75 9.07 1.46 -2.05
N PHE A 76 8.51 2.34 -2.87
CA PHE A 76 7.64 3.40 -2.37
C PHE A 76 6.34 2.87 -1.77
N LEU A 77 5.65 1.96 -2.44
CA LEU A 77 4.35 1.46 -1.99
C LEU A 77 4.48 0.49 -0.82
N LEU A 78 5.46 -0.40 -0.84
CA LEU A 78 5.51 -1.51 0.12
C LEU A 78 6.52 -1.26 1.23
N LEU A 79 7.77 -0.87 0.93
CA LEU A 79 8.72 -0.56 1.99
C LEU A 79 8.33 0.74 2.71
N GLY A 80 8.19 1.84 1.98
CA GLY A 80 7.82 3.14 2.54
C GLY A 80 6.34 3.19 2.96
N GLY A 81 5.41 2.78 2.09
CA GLY A 81 3.99 2.80 2.39
C GLY A 81 3.60 1.75 3.44
N ASN A 82 3.56 0.49 3.03
CA ASN A 82 3.08 -0.58 3.92
C ASN A 82 4.00 -0.83 5.13
N GLY A 83 5.32 -0.69 4.96
CA GLY A 83 6.28 -0.85 6.05
C GLY A 83 6.05 0.16 7.17
N LEU A 84 5.84 1.44 6.84
CA LEU A 84 5.52 2.45 7.84
C LEU A 84 4.10 2.27 8.42
N VAL A 85 3.15 1.70 7.66
CA VAL A 85 1.83 1.34 8.21
C VAL A 85 1.97 0.25 9.26
N VAL A 86 2.66 -0.86 8.98
CA VAL A 86 2.82 -1.95 9.97
C VAL A 86 3.64 -1.49 11.19
N PHE A 87 4.59 -0.59 11.01
CA PHE A 87 5.34 0.02 12.11
C PHE A 87 4.42 0.91 12.96
N GLY A 88 3.67 1.83 12.35
CA GLY A 88 2.78 2.74 13.06
C GLY A 88 1.66 2.02 13.82
N GLN A 89 1.16 0.92 13.27
CA GLN A 89 0.14 0.10 13.93
C GLN A 89 0.63 -0.70 15.14
N LYS A 90 1.92 -0.67 15.47
CA LYS A 90 2.39 -1.18 16.77
C LYS A 90 1.81 -0.38 17.95
N THR A 91 1.69 0.93 17.76
CA THR A 91 1.26 1.87 18.83
C THR A 91 -0.07 2.55 18.51
N VAL A 92 -0.43 2.69 17.23
CA VAL A 92 -1.66 3.36 16.80
C VAL A 92 -2.76 2.31 16.51
N PRO A 93 -3.96 2.43 17.11
CA PRO A 93 -5.09 1.54 16.83
C PRO A 93 -5.49 1.54 15.35
N SER A 94 -5.97 0.40 14.84
CA SER A 94 -6.27 0.20 13.41
C SER A 94 -7.28 1.21 12.85
N GLY A 95 -8.30 1.60 13.62
CA GLY A 95 -9.27 2.62 13.20
C GLY A 95 -8.64 4.00 13.03
N LEU A 96 -7.77 4.44 13.95
CA LEU A 96 -7.03 5.70 13.81
C LEU A 96 -6.00 5.62 12.69
N ALA A 97 -5.33 4.48 12.53
CA ALA A 97 -4.39 4.27 11.44
C ALA A 97 -5.08 4.41 10.08
N SER A 98 -6.27 3.84 9.89
CA SER A 98 -7.04 3.97 8.66
C SER A 98 -7.43 5.43 8.37
N LEU A 99 -7.85 6.18 9.40
CA LEU A 99 -8.19 7.60 9.27
C LEU A 99 -6.98 8.45 8.87
N ILE A 100 -5.80 8.22 9.48
CA ILE A 100 -4.57 8.94 9.10
C ILE A 100 -4.17 8.57 7.66
N VAL A 101 -4.26 7.27 7.30
CA VAL A 101 -3.90 6.79 5.96
C VAL A 101 -4.89 7.29 4.90
N ALA A 102 -6.13 7.65 5.25
CA ALA A 102 -7.04 8.33 4.32
C ALA A 102 -6.44 9.64 3.75
N GLY A 103 -5.50 10.26 4.46
CA GLY A 103 -4.69 11.38 3.98
C GLY A 103 -3.90 11.13 2.69
N VAL A 104 -3.75 9.87 2.25
CA VAL A 104 -3.07 9.54 0.99
C VAL A 104 -3.71 10.24 -0.21
N ALA A 105 -5.03 10.39 -0.21
CA ALA A 105 -5.76 11.07 -1.28
C ALA A 105 -5.37 12.55 -1.41
N LEU A 106 -5.07 13.20 -0.28
CA LEU A 106 -4.62 14.58 -0.22
C LEU A 106 -3.24 14.73 -0.88
N TRP A 107 -2.29 13.86 -0.51
CA TRP A 107 -0.96 13.83 -1.11
C TRP A 107 -0.99 13.50 -2.59
N MET A 108 -1.83 12.55 -3.01
CA MET A 108 -1.98 12.19 -4.43
C MET A 108 -2.49 13.37 -5.24
N ALA A 109 -3.47 14.12 -4.75
CA ALA A 109 -3.98 15.32 -5.42
C ALA A 109 -2.92 16.43 -5.48
N LEU A 110 -2.17 16.65 -4.39
CA LEU A 110 -1.09 17.63 -4.34
C LEU A 110 0.04 17.28 -5.32
N PHE A 111 0.54 16.05 -5.29
CA PHE A 111 1.65 15.64 -6.15
C PHE A 111 1.24 15.56 -7.63
N GLU A 112 -0.03 15.20 -7.93
CA GLU A 112 -0.54 15.30 -9.31
C GLU A 112 -0.56 16.75 -9.80
N ALA A 113 -0.88 17.73 -8.94
CA ALA A 113 -0.86 19.15 -9.29
C ALA A 113 0.56 19.67 -9.52
N LEU A 114 1.53 19.22 -8.71
CA LEU A 114 2.92 19.68 -8.76
C LEU A 114 3.75 19.04 -9.88
N ARG A 115 3.26 17.95 -10.50
CA ARG A 115 4.02 17.32 -11.61
C ARG A 115 4.02 18.21 -12.86
N PRO A 116 5.04 18.10 -13.73
CA PRO A 116 5.05 18.81 -15.01
C PRO A 116 3.79 18.53 -15.84
N GLY A 117 3.07 19.59 -16.23
CA GLY A 117 1.78 19.48 -16.92
C GLY A 117 0.61 19.09 -16.03
N GLY A 118 0.79 19.04 -14.72
CA GLY A 118 -0.28 18.83 -13.74
C GLY A 118 -1.28 19.98 -13.70
N ARG A 119 -2.47 19.69 -13.22
CA ARG A 119 -3.53 20.71 -13.03
C ARG A 119 -3.75 20.94 -11.55
N TRP A 120 -3.75 22.19 -11.15
CA TRP A 120 -4.13 22.56 -9.80
C TRP A 120 -5.58 22.13 -9.49
N PRO A 121 -5.84 21.66 -8.28
CA PRO A 121 -7.19 21.27 -7.89
C PRO A 121 -8.13 22.48 -7.98
N SER A 122 -9.38 22.23 -8.36
CA SER A 122 -10.43 23.26 -8.29
C SER A 122 -10.64 23.73 -6.85
N LEU A 123 -11.21 24.92 -6.67
CA LEU A 123 -11.44 25.50 -5.33
C LEU A 123 -12.17 24.55 -4.37
N PRO A 124 -13.26 23.85 -4.77
CA PRO A 124 -13.89 22.86 -3.88
C PRO A 124 -12.94 21.73 -3.45
N VAL A 125 -12.09 21.25 -4.36
CA VAL A 125 -11.10 20.21 -4.06
C VAL A 125 -10.04 20.77 -3.11
N ALA A 126 -9.56 21.99 -3.32
CA ALA A 126 -8.58 22.63 -2.44
C ALA A 126 -9.13 22.81 -1.02
N ILE A 127 -10.39 23.25 -0.88
CA ILE A 127 -11.06 23.35 0.43
C ILE A 127 -11.15 21.96 1.09
N GLY A 128 -11.55 20.93 0.35
CA GLY A 128 -11.59 19.55 0.84
C GLY A 128 -10.22 19.05 1.31
N LEU A 129 -9.15 19.35 0.54
CA LEU A 129 -7.77 19.03 0.90
C LEU A 129 -7.37 19.71 2.23
N LEU A 130 -7.58 21.02 2.36
CA LEU A 130 -7.26 21.77 3.57
C LEU A 130 -8.06 21.25 4.78
N GLY A 131 -9.36 20.99 4.60
CA GLY A 131 -10.20 20.39 5.62
C GLY A 131 -9.71 19.00 6.05
N GLY A 132 -9.30 18.16 5.08
CA GLY A 132 -8.73 16.85 5.33
C GLY A 132 -7.40 16.92 6.13
N PHE A 133 -6.47 17.81 5.73
CA PHE A 133 -5.23 18.02 6.49
C PHE A 133 -5.53 18.54 7.91
N ALA A 134 -6.46 19.49 8.06
CA ALA A 134 -6.88 19.99 9.38
C ALA A 134 -7.47 18.83 10.22
N GLY A 135 -8.32 17.99 9.65
CA GLY A 135 -8.87 16.80 10.32
C GLY A 135 -7.81 15.83 10.80
N VAL A 136 -6.82 15.50 9.95
CA VAL A 136 -5.69 14.65 10.34
C VAL A 136 -4.85 15.32 11.44
N ALA A 137 -4.59 16.62 11.34
CA ALA A 137 -3.85 17.37 12.36
C ALA A 137 -4.58 17.39 13.71
N LEU A 138 -5.90 17.60 13.73
CA LEU A 138 -6.74 17.51 14.92
C LEU A 138 -6.73 16.11 15.53
N LEU A 139 -6.75 15.07 14.69
CA LEU A 139 -6.72 13.68 15.13
C LEU A 139 -5.40 13.31 15.82
N ILE A 140 -4.27 13.81 15.29
CA ILE A 140 -2.92 13.54 15.81
C ILE A 140 -2.58 14.49 16.98
N GLY A 141 -3.17 15.69 16.99
CA GLY A 141 -2.85 16.75 17.94
C GLY A 141 -3.30 16.47 19.39
N PRO A 142 -3.06 17.41 20.32
CA PRO A 142 -3.33 17.25 21.76
C PRO A 142 -4.80 16.97 22.11
N TRP A 143 -5.71 17.20 21.17
CA TRP A 143 -7.15 16.93 21.29
C TRP A 143 -7.53 15.49 20.91
N GLY A 144 -6.63 14.74 20.27
CA GLY A 144 -6.86 13.40 19.70
C GLY A 144 -6.64 12.22 20.65
N GLY A 145 -6.69 12.41 21.98
CA GLY A 145 -6.74 11.29 22.94
C GLY A 145 -5.42 10.53 23.15
N GLY A 146 -4.26 11.15 22.92
CA GLY A 146 -2.97 10.53 23.28
C GLY A 146 -2.42 9.52 22.25
N VAL A 147 -2.59 9.81 20.97
CA VAL A 147 -1.96 9.02 19.89
C VAL A 147 -0.44 9.12 20.01
N ASP A 148 0.25 7.98 19.94
CA ASP A 148 1.72 7.96 19.90
C ASP A 148 2.25 8.77 18.70
N PRO A 149 3.03 9.85 18.94
CA PRO A 149 3.50 10.73 17.87
C PRO A 149 4.40 10.01 16.86
N THR A 150 5.19 9.04 17.31
CA THR A 150 6.09 8.27 16.43
C THR A 150 5.31 7.40 15.48
N GLY A 151 4.29 6.69 15.99
CA GLY A 151 3.39 5.88 15.18
C GLY A 151 2.57 6.74 14.22
N ALA A 152 2.06 7.89 14.66
CA ALA A 152 1.34 8.82 13.81
C ALA A 152 2.22 9.40 12.68
N ALA A 153 3.44 9.82 13.00
CA ALA A 153 4.41 10.31 12.01
C ALA A 153 4.77 9.23 10.97
N ALA A 154 4.92 7.97 11.41
CA ALA A 154 5.12 6.86 10.50
C ALA A 154 3.94 6.67 9.54
N LEU A 155 2.70 6.75 10.03
CA LEU A 155 1.51 6.65 9.19
C LEU A 155 1.40 7.81 8.18
N VAL A 156 1.72 9.04 8.57
CA VAL A 156 1.80 10.17 7.64
C VAL A 156 2.90 9.94 6.60
N GLY A 157 4.09 9.52 7.01
CA GLY A 157 5.17 9.14 6.10
C GLY A 157 4.77 8.04 5.12
N ALA A 158 3.98 7.06 5.58
CA ALA A 158 3.41 6.01 4.74
C ALA A 158 2.53 6.59 3.62
N THR A 159 1.65 7.55 3.94
CA THR A 159 0.77 8.18 2.95
C THR A 159 1.54 8.97 1.91
N ILE A 160 2.58 9.69 2.32
CA ILE A 160 3.47 10.43 1.42
C ILE A 160 4.19 9.46 0.47
N SER A 161 4.82 8.42 1.03
CA SER A 161 5.54 7.42 0.23
C SER A 161 4.62 6.72 -0.77
N TRP A 162 3.43 6.31 -0.33
CA TRP A 162 2.44 5.69 -1.19
C TRP A 162 1.99 6.60 -2.32
N ALA A 163 1.72 7.88 -2.04
CA ALA A 163 1.32 8.85 -3.03
C ALA A 163 2.43 9.10 -4.06
N LEU A 164 3.69 9.26 -3.62
CA LEU A 164 4.85 9.43 -4.51
C LEU A 164 5.01 8.22 -5.44
N GLY A 165 4.96 7.00 -4.90
CA GLY A 165 5.06 5.78 -5.68
C GLY A 165 3.94 5.65 -6.70
N SER A 166 2.71 6.00 -6.33
CA SER A 166 1.54 5.94 -7.22
C SER A 166 1.61 6.97 -8.35
N ILE A 167 2.07 8.19 -8.07
CA ILE A 167 2.28 9.21 -9.11
C ILE A 167 3.46 8.84 -10.01
N TYR A 168 4.56 8.32 -9.45
CA TYR A 168 5.69 7.82 -10.22
C TYR A 168 5.29 6.68 -11.18
N ALA A 169 4.48 5.71 -10.70
CA ALA A 169 4.02 4.57 -11.48
C ALA A 169 3.27 4.97 -12.76
N ARG A 170 2.55 6.10 -12.74
CA ARG A 170 1.80 6.60 -13.91
C ARG A 170 2.67 7.06 -15.07
N GLY A 171 3.91 7.49 -14.81
CA GLY A 171 4.87 7.93 -15.82
C GLY A 171 5.99 6.94 -16.08
N ALA A 172 6.11 5.91 -15.26
CA ALA A 172 7.18 4.93 -15.33
C ALA A 172 6.96 3.88 -16.44
N ARG A 173 8.07 3.39 -16.98
CA ARG A 173 8.04 2.27 -17.93
C ARG A 173 7.85 0.96 -17.16
N LEU A 174 6.60 0.56 -16.99
CA LEU A 174 6.21 -0.64 -16.27
C LEU A 174 5.88 -1.80 -17.24
N PRO A 175 5.95 -3.06 -16.76
CA PRO A 175 5.48 -4.22 -17.52
C PRO A 175 4.03 -4.04 -17.99
N LYS A 176 3.75 -4.43 -19.24
CA LYS A 176 2.40 -4.30 -19.85
C LYS A 176 1.33 -5.10 -19.10
N SER A 177 1.71 -6.22 -18.52
CA SER A 177 0.82 -7.02 -17.69
C SER A 177 0.79 -6.46 -16.26
N ALA A 178 -0.36 -6.01 -15.78
CA ALA A 178 -0.54 -5.55 -14.41
C ALA A 178 -0.14 -6.62 -13.38
N PHE A 179 -0.41 -7.91 -13.67
CA PHE A 179 0.01 -9.02 -12.80
C PHE A 179 1.54 -9.11 -12.68
N VAL A 180 2.26 -8.95 -13.79
CA VAL A 180 3.74 -8.99 -13.80
C VAL A 180 4.31 -7.74 -13.14
N ALA A 181 3.74 -6.55 -13.38
CA ALA A 181 4.15 -5.32 -12.71
C ALA A 181 3.99 -5.46 -11.19
N THR A 182 2.78 -5.82 -10.74
CA THR A 182 2.47 -6.07 -9.32
C THR A 182 3.41 -7.10 -8.69
N ALA A 183 3.71 -8.19 -9.40
CA ALA A 183 4.60 -9.23 -8.89
C ALA A 183 6.03 -8.70 -8.66
N VAL A 184 6.58 -7.92 -9.59
CA VAL A 184 7.91 -7.31 -9.46
C VAL A 184 7.91 -6.29 -8.29
N GLU A 185 6.89 -5.44 -8.21
CA GLU A 185 6.72 -4.48 -7.12
C GLU A 185 6.70 -5.18 -5.76
N MET A 186 5.92 -6.27 -5.64
CA MET A 186 5.84 -7.05 -4.40
C MET A 186 7.15 -7.75 -4.06
N MET A 187 7.83 -8.34 -5.03
CA MET A 187 9.12 -9.00 -4.77
C MET A 187 10.17 -7.99 -4.30
N ALA A 188 10.27 -6.83 -4.96
CA ALA A 188 11.24 -5.80 -4.58
C ALA A 188 10.92 -5.20 -3.20
N GLY A 189 9.69 -4.76 -2.98
CA GLY A 189 9.27 -4.18 -1.69
C GLY A 189 9.27 -5.21 -0.56
N GLY A 190 8.86 -6.46 -0.83
CA GLY A 190 8.89 -7.56 0.13
C GLY A 190 10.31 -7.93 0.54
N ALA A 191 11.25 -8.03 -0.42
CA ALA A 191 12.65 -8.29 -0.13
C ALA A 191 13.27 -7.16 0.72
N ALA A 192 12.97 -5.90 0.39
CA ALA A 192 13.44 -4.74 1.15
C ALA A 192 12.88 -4.72 2.59
N LEU A 193 11.60 -5.07 2.78
CA LEU A 193 10.99 -5.22 4.11
C LEU A 193 11.61 -6.34 4.91
N LEU A 194 11.88 -7.50 4.29
CA LEU A 194 12.60 -8.60 4.97
C LEU A 194 13.98 -8.16 5.39
N LEU A 195 14.73 -7.51 4.49
CA LEU A 195 16.06 -6.99 4.82
C LEU A 195 15.99 -5.99 5.98
N LEU A 196 15.02 -5.07 5.96
CA LEU A 196 14.78 -4.12 7.05
C LEU A 196 14.49 -4.85 8.37
N GLY A 197 13.62 -5.88 8.34
CA GLY A 197 13.31 -6.69 9.51
C GLY A 197 14.55 -7.39 10.09
N LEU A 198 15.43 -7.92 9.23
CA LEU A 198 16.69 -8.55 9.65
C LEU A 198 17.66 -7.53 10.26
N VAL A 199 17.87 -6.39 9.58
CA VAL A 199 18.80 -5.35 10.03
C VAL A 199 18.33 -4.68 11.34
N THR A 200 17.01 -4.56 11.53
CA THR A 200 16.43 -4.01 12.78
C THR A 200 16.33 -5.06 13.91
N GLY A 201 16.88 -6.24 13.73
CA GLY A 201 16.95 -7.28 14.77
C GLY A 201 15.64 -8.05 15.00
N GLN A 202 14.59 -7.85 14.18
CA GLN A 202 13.32 -8.54 14.38
C GLN A 202 13.40 -10.07 14.23
N ALA A 203 14.49 -10.59 13.65
CA ALA A 203 14.72 -12.03 13.59
C ALA A 203 14.94 -12.66 14.99
N ALA A 204 15.47 -11.89 15.93
CA ALA A 204 15.64 -12.35 17.31
C ALA A 204 14.29 -12.48 18.05
N ASP A 205 13.30 -11.68 17.67
CA ASP A 205 11.95 -11.71 18.23
C ASP A 205 11.07 -12.80 17.60
N LEU A 206 11.57 -13.50 16.57
CA LEU A 206 10.81 -14.49 15.82
C LEU A 206 10.72 -15.80 16.61
N ASN A 207 9.54 -16.09 17.14
CA ASN A 207 9.26 -17.33 17.83
C ASN A 207 8.10 -18.07 17.16
N PHE A 208 8.42 -19.07 16.34
CA PHE A 208 7.41 -19.84 15.61
C PHE A 208 6.39 -20.55 16.52
N ALA A 209 6.83 -20.99 17.71
CA ALA A 209 5.95 -21.66 18.67
C ALA A 209 4.96 -20.69 19.35
N ALA A 210 5.28 -19.40 19.40
CA ALA A 210 4.44 -18.37 19.98
C ALA A 210 3.48 -17.73 18.94
N MET A 211 3.59 -18.07 17.66
CA MET A 211 2.70 -17.53 16.63
C MET A 211 1.29 -18.04 16.82
N SER A 212 0.34 -17.14 17.06
CA SER A 212 -1.06 -17.51 17.21
C SER A 212 -1.71 -17.92 15.88
N THR A 213 -2.65 -18.85 15.92
CA THR A 213 -3.45 -19.21 14.75
C THR A 213 -4.16 -17.99 14.15
N LYS A 214 -4.60 -17.04 14.98
CA LYS A 214 -5.24 -15.80 14.53
C LYS A 214 -4.28 -14.96 13.68
N SER A 215 -3.03 -14.79 14.12
CA SER A 215 -2.01 -14.04 13.38
C SER A 215 -1.64 -14.72 12.06
N LEU A 216 -1.54 -16.05 12.04
CA LEU A 216 -1.25 -16.80 10.82
C LEU A 216 -2.41 -16.73 9.81
N VAL A 217 -3.65 -16.85 10.25
CA VAL A 217 -4.85 -16.69 9.40
C VAL A 217 -4.94 -15.25 8.85
N ALA A 218 -4.71 -14.25 9.71
CA ALA A 218 -4.67 -12.85 9.27
C ALA A 218 -3.56 -12.60 8.24
N MET A 219 -2.36 -13.14 8.43
CA MET A 219 -1.27 -13.08 7.46
C MET A 219 -1.65 -13.76 6.13
N GLY A 220 -2.28 -14.93 6.18
CA GLY A 220 -2.79 -15.63 4.99
C GLY A 220 -3.84 -14.82 4.24
N TYR A 221 -4.80 -14.23 4.97
CA TYR A 221 -5.78 -13.30 4.41
C TYR A 221 -5.11 -12.11 3.71
N LEU A 222 -4.16 -11.48 4.37
CA LEU A 222 -3.40 -10.36 3.83
C LEU A 222 -2.59 -10.76 2.58
N ALA A 223 -2.02 -11.96 2.55
CA ALA A 223 -1.25 -12.45 1.41
C ALA A 223 -2.14 -12.66 0.17
N VAL A 224 -3.27 -13.33 0.32
CA VAL A 224 -4.15 -13.64 -0.81
C VAL A 224 -4.99 -12.44 -1.19
N PHE A 225 -5.81 -11.93 -0.28
CA PHE A 225 -6.77 -10.88 -0.62
C PHE A 225 -6.12 -9.49 -0.64
N GLY A 226 -5.36 -9.13 0.39
CA GLY A 226 -4.73 -7.82 0.50
C GLY A 226 -3.63 -7.58 -0.55
N SER A 227 -2.82 -8.62 -0.81
CA SER A 227 -1.68 -8.51 -1.73
C SER A 227 -2.05 -8.95 -3.15
N ILE A 228 -2.45 -10.21 -3.39
CA ILE A 228 -2.65 -10.67 -4.76
C ILE A 228 -3.89 -10.00 -5.39
N VAL A 229 -5.04 -10.03 -4.73
CA VAL A 229 -6.29 -9.56 -5.32
C VAL A 229 -6.35 -8.03 -5.35
N ALA A 230 -6.36 -7.40 -4.18
CA ALA A 230 -6.61 -5.96 -4.09
C ALA A 230 -5.45 -5.12 -4.64
N PHE A 231 -4.18 -5.50 -4.38
CA PHE A 231 -3.05 -4.74 -4.90
C PHE A 231 -2.95 -4.84 -6.43
N THR A 232 -3.24 -6.01 -7.03
CA THR A 232 -3.32 -6.14 -8.49
C THR A 232 -4.44 -5.28 -9.07
N ALA A 233 -5.61 -5.26 -8.42
CA ALA A 233 -6.72 -4.40 -8.83
C ALA A 233 -6.33 -2.92 -8.75
N TYR A 234 -5.62 -2.51 -7.70
CA TYR A 234 -5.12 -1.14 -7.52
C TYR A 234 -4.13 -0.73 -8.61
N VAL A 235 -3.09 -1.54 -8.87
CA VAL A 235 -2.10 -1.28 -9.93
C VAL A 235 -2.77 -1.18 -11.30
N TRP A 236 -3.74 -2.07 -11.56
CA TRP A 236 -4.52 -1.98 -12.79
C TRP A 236 -5.38 -0.71 -12.85
N LEU A 237 -6.05 -0.33 -11.78
CA LEU A 237 -6.84 0.92 -11.71
C LEU A 237 -5.96 2.14 -11.98
N LEU A 238 -4.74 2.22 -11.43
CA LEU A 238 -3.79 3.31 -11.70
C LEU A 238 -3.42 3.41 -13.18
N SER A 239 -3.44 2.31 -13.92
CA SER A 239 -3.16 2.30 -15.36
C SER A 239 -4.30 2.81 -16.23
N VAL A 240 -5.56 2.79 -15.72
CA VAL A 240 -6.76 3.09 -16.51
C VAL A 240 -7.61 4.25 -15.96
N ARG A 241 -7.29 4.76 -14.77
CA ARG A 241 -8.02 5.86 -14.10
C ARG A 241 -7.06 6.91 -13.52
N PRO A 242 -7.51 8.17 -13.32
CA PRO A 242 -6.73 9.19 -12.62
C PRO A 242 -6.39 8.75 -11.19
N ALA A 243 -5.18 9.07 -10.72
CA ALA A 243 -4.70 8.69 -9.40
C ALA A 243 -5.59 9.23 -8.26
N SER A 244 -6.10 10.46 -8.41
CA SER A 244 -7.03 11.07 -7.44
C SER A 244 -8.35 10.30 -7.31
N LEU A 245 -8.86 9.76 -8.42
CA LEU A 245 -10.06 8.91 -8.37
C LEU A 245 -9.74 7.55 -7.74
N VAL A 246 -8.60 6.96 -8.07
CA VAL A 246 -8.18 5.68 -7.48
C VAL A 246 -7.97 5.84 -5.98
N ALA A 247 -7.43 6.97 -5.52
CA ALA A 247 -7.18 7.24 -4.09
C ALA A 247 -8.46 7.28 -3.22
N THR A 248 -9.65 7.32 -3.81
CA THR A 248 -10.92 7.33 -3.06
C THR A 248 -11.13 6.06 -2.21
N TYR A 249 -10.41 4.98 -2.48
CA TYR A 249 -10.43 3.79 -1.63
C TYR A 249 -10.04 4.09 -0.17
N ALA A 250 -9.26 5.11 0.06
CA ALA A 250 -8.77 5.46 1.38
C ALA A 250 -9.86 6.04 2.31
N TYR A 251 -11.04 6.38 1.77
CA TYR A 251 -12.18 6.89 2.54
C TYR A 251 -13.20 5.79 2.93
N VAL A 252 -12.92 4.54 2.62
CA VAL A 252 -13.75 3.38 2.91
C VAL A 252 -12.98 2.40 3.79
#